data_ae98f6a4db210950e2076443884e877f
#
_entry.id   ae98f6a4db210950e2076443884e877f
#
_cell.length_a   1.000
_cell.length_b   1.000
_cell.length_c   1.000
_cell.angle_alpha   90.00
_cell.angle_beta   90.00
_cell.angle_gamma   90.00
#
_symmetry.space_group_name_H-M   'P 1'
#
loop_
_entity.id
_entity.type
_entity.pdbx_description
1 polymer ?
#
loop_
_entity_poly.entity_id
_entity_poly.type
_entity_poly.pdbx_seq_one_letter_code
_entity_poly.pdbx_strand_id
1 'polypeptide(L)'
;MKTKVNSKPVLIRFQKEIYLDRLFLLQIRNGGKIWIQWIHEVHQFQEMAKKIIEIQLERLRTFKNHPFKVRMDPEMIRLSASVEKYGIINPLIVRPIPDGVYEIISGHRRKAAAEKFGYRKVPVIIRVMSDDEAVINMVDSNLQREQITFSEKAFAYKMKNEAMKRTGGRRKSSQSDYPLKGKKTVEIIGEEFGDSAKQVQRYLKLTDLIPELLEKLDNGELSFNPAVELSYLTIEEQKEFIDAMEYTQAVPSISQAQRMKKLSREKKLTGTKMREIMGEIKKGAITRVMFNNEQLYRYFPKSYTPAEMKEEILSMLNQWKPQKTAAK
;
A
#
# COMPACT_ATOMS: atom_id res chain seq x y z
N MET A 1 35.06 -21.87 -26.73
CA MET A 1 34.10 -21.34 -27.72
C MET A 1 33.13 -20.40 -27.01
N LYS A 2 33.27 -19.10 -27.25
CA LYS A 2 32.42 -18.05 -26.64
C LYS A 2 31.31 -17.72 -27.63
N THR A 3 30.10 -18.21 -27.39
CA THR A 3 28.92 -17.80 -28.12
C THR A 3 28.48 -16.40 -27.64
N LYS A 4 28.74 -15.40 -28.45
CA LYS A 4 28.15 -14.06 -28.31
C LYS A 4 26.67 -14.15 -28.64
N VAL A 5 25.80 -14.17 -27.66
CA VAL A 5 24.37 -13.98 -27.88
C VAL A 5 24.13 -12.47 -28.12
N ASN A 6 23.80 -12.17 -29.34
CA ASN A 6 23.50 -10.82 -29.82
C ASN A 6 22.03 -10.50 -29.49
N SER A 7 21.79 -9.92 -28.30
CA SER A 7 20.43 -9.76 -27.74
C SER A 7 19.63 -8.55 -28.27
N LYS A 8 20.18 -7.73 -29.14
CA LYS A 8 19.54 -6.50 -29.62
C LYS A 8 18.34 -6.65 -30.57
N PRO A 9 18.19 -7.68 -31.42
CA PRO A 9 17.06 -7.74 -32.36
C PRO A 9 15.77 -8.35 -31.76
N VAL A 10 15.86 -9.15 -30.71
CA VAL A 10 14.72 -9.94 -30.21
C VAL A 10 13.70 -9.10 -29.45
N LEU A 11 14.15 -8.17 -28.60
CA LEU A 11 13.25 -7.38 -27.74
C LEU A 11 12.37 -6.42 -28.56
N ILE A 12 12.98 -5.76 -29.55
CA ILE A 12 12.28 -4.82 -30.45
C ILE A 12 11.33 -5.58 -31.38
N ARG A 13 11.69 -6.80 -31.78
CA ARG A 13 10.87 -7.66 -32.65
C ARG A 13 9.65 -8.21 -31.90
N PHE A 14 9.81 -8.69 -30.67
CA PHE A 14 8.70 -9.23 -29.86
C PHE A 14 7.67 -8.16 -29.47
N GLN A 15 8.12 -6.97 -29.07
CA GLN A 15 7.20 -5.86 -28.80
C GLN A 15 6.45 -5.41 -30.05
N LYS A 16 7.08 -5.46 -31.20
CA LYS A 16 6.46 -5.10 -32.48
C LYS A 16 5.39 -6.12 -32.89
N GLU A 17 5.61 -7.41 -32.66
CA GLU A 17 4.66 -8.48 -33.00
C GLU A 17 3.44 -8.46 -32.05
N ILE A 18 3.61 -8.32 -30.75
CA ILE A 18 2.48 -8.23 -29.78
C ILE A 18 1.63 -6.97 -30.04
N TYR A 19 2.25 -5.85 -30.44
CA TYR A 19 1.55 -4.62 -30.76
C TYR A 19 0.80 -4.72 -32.10
N LEU A 20 1.40 -5.36 -33.09
CA LEU A 20 0.78 -5.57 -34.40
C LEU A 20 -0.42 -6.52 -34.32
N ASP A 21 -0.34 -7.60 -33.54
CA ASP A 21 -1.46 -8.54 -33.34
C ASP A 21 -2.64 -7.89 -32.63
N ARG A 22 -2.39 -7.07 -31.61
CA ARG A 22 -3.44 -6.29 -30.94
C ARG A 22 -4.08 -5.22 -31.84
N LEU A 23 -3.30 -4.66 -32.75
CA LEU A 23 -3.76 -3.66 -33.73
C LEU A 23 -4.60 -4.27 -34.83
N PHE A 24 -4.24 -5.48 -35.29
CA PHE A 24 -5.02 -6.19 -36.31
C PHE A 24 -6.44 -6.50 -35.84
N LEU A 25 -6.61 -6.80 -34.52
CA LEU A 25 -7.94 -7.02 -33.91
C LEU A 25 -8.75 -5.75 -33.69
N LEU A 26 -8.11 -4.57 -33.59
CA LEU A 26 -8.78 -3.26 -33.45
C LEU A 26 -9.18 -2.64 -34.81
N GLN A 27 -8.52 -3.03 -35.90
CA GLN A 27 -8.74 -2.48 -37.23
C GLN A 27 -10.12 -2.83 -37.82
N ILE A 28 -10.80 -3.83 -37.24
CA ILE A 28 -12.12 -4.30 -37.72
C ILE A 28 -13.29 -3.49 -37.16
N ARG A 29 -13.10 -2.57 -36.21
CA ARG A 29 -14.21 -2.03 -35.42
C ARG A 29 -14.59 -0.55 -35.56
N ASN A 30 -13.73 0.37 -36.01
CA ASN A 30 -14.15 1.78 -36.10
C ASN A 30 -13.30 2.62 -37.08
N GLY A 31 -13.95 3.32 -38.00
CA GLY A 31 -13.30 4.14 -39.04
C GLY A 31 -12.67 5.46 -38.58
N GLY A 32 -11.58 5.83 -39.23
CA GLY A 32 -11.06 7.20 -39.44
C GLY A 32 -10.37 7.93 -38.31
N LYS A 33 -10.93 8.05 -37.13
CA LYS A 33 -10.34 8.84 -36.00
C LYS A 33 -9.22 8.13 -35.24
N ILE A 34 -9.14 6.82 -35.36
CA ILE A 34 -8.14 5.97 -34.66
C ILE A 34 -6.74 6.13 -35.24
N TRP A 35 -6.61 6.49 -36.50
CA TRP A 35 -5.32 6.61 -37.18
C TRP A 35 -4.44 7.73 -36.63
N ILE A 36 -5.00 8.87 -36.29
CA ILE A 36 -4.23 10.02 -35.79
C ILE A 36 -3.70 9.73 -34.37
N GLN A 37 -4.52 9.15 -33.51
CA GLN A 37 -4.13 8.75 -32.16
C GLN A 37 -3.07 7.66 -32.21
N TRP A 38 -3.22 6.67 -33.10
CA TRP A 38 -2.26 5.59 -33.31
C TRP A 38 -0.89 6.11 -33.83
N ILE A 39 -0.88 7.03 -34.83
CA ILE A 39 0.36 7.63 -35.33
C ILE A 39 1.08 8.37 -34.20
N HIS A 40 0.33 9.08 -33.37
CA HIS A 40 0.90 9.79 -32.22
C HIS A 40 1.47 8.83 -31.17
N GLU A 41 0.77 7.77 -30.84
CA GLU A 41 1.23 6.73 -29.90
C GLU A 41 2.45 5.97 -30.43
N VAL A 42 2.46 5.60 -31.71
CA VAL A 42 3.63 4.95 -32.37
C VAL A 42 4.83 5.88 -32.41
N HIS A 43 4.64 7.16 -32.72
CA HIS A 43 5.71 8.14 -32.72
C HIS A 43 6.27 8.35 -31.30
N GLN A 44 5.39 8.46 -30.31
CA GLN A 44 5.76 8.56 -28.90
C GLN A 44 6.50 7.29 -28.43
N PHE A 45 6.05 6.10 -28.87
CA PHE A 45 6.71 4.83 -28.56
C PHE A 45 8.09 4.72 -29.23
N GLN A 46 8.23 5.17 -30.49
CA GLN A 46 9.50 5.20 -31.19
C GLN A 46 10.50 6.18 -30.54
N GLU A 47 10.04 7.34 -30.10
CA GLU A 47 10.85 8.30 -29.36
C GLU A 47 11.29 7.77 -27.99
N MET A 48 10.40 7.04 -27.27
CA MET A 48 10.76 6.35 -26.03
C MET A 48 11.74 5.20 -26.26
N ALA A 49 11.54 4.41 -27.30
CA ALA A 49 12.43 3.29 -27.64
C ALA A 49 13.85 3.75 -27.99
N LYS A 50 14.01 4.93 -28.59
CA LYS A 50 15.33 5.55 -28.86
C LYS A 50 16.07 5.98 -27.59
N LYS A 51 15.36 6.09 -26.44
CA LYS A 51 15.91 6.55 -25.15
C LYS A 51 16.19 5.40 -24.18
N ILE A 52 15.94 4.13 -24.57
CA ILE A 52 16.21 2.98 -23.71
C ILE A 52 17.70 2.64 -23.78
N ILE A 53 18.35 2.63 -22.63
CA ILE A 53 19.75 2.25 -22.49
C ILE A 53 19.90 1.16 -21.42
N GLU A 54 20.98 0.38 -21.48
CA GLU A 54 21.30 -0.61 -20.46
C GLU A 54 22.23 0.00 -19.40
N ILE A 55 21.84 -0.06 -18.13
CA ILE A 55 22.64 0.39 -16.99
C ILE A 55 22.95 -0.80 -16.07
N GLN A 56 24.15 -0.80 -15.51
CA GLN A 56 24.57 -1.78 -14.51
C GLN A 56 23.70 -1.64 -13.24
N LEU A 57 23.23 -2.75 -12.68
CA LEU A 57 22.41 -2.78 -11.46
C LEU A 57 23.09 -2.10 -10.28
N GLU A 58 24.43 -2.22 -10.18
CA GLU A 58 25.25 -1.59 -9.14
C GLU A 58 25.18 -0.05 -9.16
N ARG A 59 24.84 0.55 -10.31
CA ARG A 59 24.68 2.01 -10.47
C ARG A 59 23.27 2.49 -10.16
N LEU A 60 22.33 1.59 -9.82
CA LEU A 60 20.94 1.91 -9.53
C LEU A 60 20.73 2.00 -8.03
N ARG A 61 20.28 3.15 -7.55
CA ARG A 61 19.92 3.40 -6.14
C ARG A 61 18.42 3.41 -5.97
N THR A 62 17.96 2.86 -4.86
CA THR A 62 16.56 2.92 -4.46
C THR A 62 16.19 4.37 -4.11
N PHE A 63 14.97 4.78 -4.41
CA PHE A 63 14.46 6.10 -4.04
C PHE A 63 14.53 6.30 -2.53
N LYS A 64 15.04 7.47 -2.12
CA LYS A 64 15.16 7.81 -0.70
C LYS A 64 13.78 7.85 -0.04
N ASN A 65 13.63 7.17 1.12
CA ASN A 65 12.37 7.09 1.86
C ASN A 65 11.18 6.54 1.04
N HIS A 66 11.45 5.56 0.15
CA HIS A 66 10.43 4.93 -0.67
C HIS A 66 9.36 4.27 0.21
N PRO A 67 8.08 4.71 0.16
CA PRO A 67 7.05 4.24 1.07
C PRO A 67 6.56 2.82 0.76
N PHE A 68 6.67 2.40 -0.50
CA PHE A 68 6.16 1.11 -0.97
C PHE A 68 7.20 0.01 -0.81
N LYS A 69 6.89 -1.00 -0.03
CA LYS A 69 7.77 -2.15 0.21
C LYS A 69 7.71 -3.15 -0.96
N VAL A 70 8.85 -3.72 -1.32
CA VAL A 70 8.88 -4.86 -2.24
C VAL A 70 8.60 -6.12 -1.42
N ARG A 71 7.39 -6.66 -1.56
CA ARG A 71 6.95 -7.88 -0.88
C ARG A 71 6.89 -9.04 -1.88
N MET A 72 7.09 -10.27 -1.39
CA MET A 72 6.94 -11.50 -2.17
C MET A 72 5.45 -11.91 -2.24
N ASP A 73 4.63 -11.04 -2.80
CA ASP A 73 3.21 -11.28 -3.07
C ASP A 73 3.00 -12.10 -4.37
N PRO A 74 1.80 -12.60 -4.65
CA PRO A 74 1.50 -13.36 -5.87
C PRO A 74 1.83 -12.60 -7.16
N GLU A 75 1.72 -11.27 -7.16
CA GLU A 75 2.12 -10.45 -8.31
C GLU A 75 3.64 -10.43 -8.49
N MET A 76 4.42 -10.36 -7.38
CA MET A 76 5.88 -10.42 -7.46
C MET A 76 6.35 -11.78 -7.96
N ILE A 77 5.67 -12.87 -7.58
CA ILE A 77 5.96 -14.22 -8.08
C ILE A 77 5.72 -14.28 -9.60
N ARG A 78 4.57 -13.77 -10.09
CA ARG A 78 4.25 -13.70 -11.52
C ARG A 78 5.24 -12.84 -12.29
N LEU A 79 5.59 -11.67 -11.72
CA LEU A 79 6.60 -10.76 -12.30
C LEU A 79 7.96 -11.44 -12.38
N SER A 80 8.39 -12.13 -11.33
CA SER A 80 9.65 -12.86 -11.30
C SER A 80 9.70 -13.94 -12.39
N ALA A 81 8.66 -14.75 -12.53
CA ALA A 81 8.58 -15.76 -13.59
C ALA A 81 8.61 -15.13 -15.00
N SER A 82 7.95 -13.99 -15.17
CA SER A 82 8.00 -13.23 -16.43
C SER A 82 9.41 -12.70 -16.73
N VAL A 83 10.09 -12.14 -15.73
CA VAL A 83 11.46 -11.63 -15.88
C VAL A 83 12.44 -12.77 -16.17
N GLU A 84 12.28 -13.91 -15.53
CA GLU A 84 13.09 -15.10 -15.81
C GLU A 84 12.95 -15.56 -17.27
N LYS A 85 11.72 -15.64 -17.77
CA LYS A 85 11.42 -16.17 -19.10
C LYS A 85 11.68 -15.19 -20.24
N TYR A 86 11.33 -13.94 -20.05
CA TYR A 86 11.31 -12.94 -21.12
C TYR A 86 12.26 -11.74 -20.88
N GLY A 87 12.92 -11.68 -19.74
CA GLY A 87 13.68 -10.51 -19.32
C GLY A 87 12.78 -9.35 -18.89
N ILE A 88 13.38 -8.18 -18.73
CA ILE A 88 12.65 -6.95 -18.39
C ILE A 88 12.08 -6.34 -19.67
N ILE A 89 10.80 -6.58 -19.93
CA ILE A 89 10.09 -6.06 -21.10
C ILE A 89 9.88 -4.55 -20.98
N ASN A 90 9.40 -4.09 -19.82
CA ASN A 90 9.18 -2.67 -19.55
C ASN A 90 10.40 -2.08 -18.84
N PRO A 91 11.12 -1.09 -19.42
CA PRO A 91 12.29 -0.52 -18.81
C PRO A 91 11.99 0.19 -17.49
N LEU A 92 12.98 0.28 -16.61
CA LEU A 92 12.88 1.07 -15.40
C LEU A 92 12.96 2.56 -15.76
N ILE A 93 12.30 3.41 -14.97
CA ILE A 93 12.46 4.87 -15.08
C ILE A 93 13.41 5.31 -13.98
N VAL A 94 14.47 6.02 -14.39
CA VAL A 94 15.53 6.47 -13.50
C VAL A 94 15.86 7.93 -13.74
N ARG A 95 16.38 8.63 -12.73
CA ARG A 95 16.97 9.96 -12.88
C ARG A 95 18.46 9.95 -12.53
N PRO A 96 19.29 10.79 -13.17
CA PRO A 96 20.69 10.93 -12.79
C PRO A 96 20.77 11.64 -11.42
N ILE A 97 21.67 11.14 -10.57
CA ILE A 97 22.09 11.78 -9.33
C ILE A 97 23.62 11.92 -9.33
N PRO A 98 24.21 12.72 -8.42
CA PRO A 98 25.68 12.89 -8.37
C PRO A 98 26.41 11.54 -8.37
N ASP A 99 27.71 11.55 -8.67
CA ASP A 99 28.63 10.40 -8.69
C ASP A 99 28.35 9.36 -9.78
N GLY A 100 27.64 9.74 -10.85
CA GLY A 100 27.40 8.88 -12.00
C GLY A 100 26.50 7.68 -11.70
N VAL A 101 25.69 7.74 -10.66
CA VAL A 101 24.67 6.77 -10.31
C VAL A 101 23.27 7.27 -10.65
N TYR A 102 22.29 6.40 -10.59
CA TYR A 102 20.91 6.72 -10.97
C TYR A 102 19.93 6.31 -9.87
N GLU A 103 18.99 7.17 -9.56
CA GLU A 103 17.91 6.89 -8.63
C GLU A 103 16.69 6.36 -9.38
N ILE A 104 16.11 5.27 -8.89
CA ILE A 104 14.95 4.62 -9.51
C ILE A 104 13.69 5.36 -9.11
N ILE A 105 12.96 5.85 -10.10
CA ILE A 105 11.64 6.48 -9.91
C ILE A 105 10.53 5.44 -10.03
N SER A 106 10.63 4.52 -11.00
CA SER A 106 9.68 3.43 -11.18
C SER A 106 10.39 2.15 -11.59
N GLY A 107 9.94 1.01 -11.06
CA GLY A 107 10.45 -0.30 -11.38
C GLY A 107 11.25 -1.00 -10.28
N HIS A 108 11.10 -0.63 -9.02
CA HIS A 108 11.78 -1.28 -7.88
C HIS A 108 11.54 -2.81 -7.83
N ARG A 109 10.32 -3.27 -8.12
CA ARG A 109 10.00 -4.71 -8.18
C ARG A 109 10.74 -5.40 -9.34
N ARG A 110 10.87 -4.75 -10.51
CA ARG A 110 11.64 -5.27 -11.66
C ARG A 110 13.13 -5.33 -11.35
N LYS A 111 13.67 -4.33 -10.66
CA LYS A 111 15.04 -4.37 -10.14
C LYS A 111 15.25 -5.57 -9.21
N ALA A 112 14.37 -5.76 -8.22
CA ALA A 112 14.47 -6.88 -7.28
C ALA A 112 14.37 -8.26 -7.98
N ALA A 113 13.51 -8.39 -8.99
CA ALA A 113 13.44 -9.60 -9.80
C ALA A 113 14.76 -9.82 -10.59
N ALA A 114 15.32 -8.77 -11.21
CA ALA A 114 16.57 -8.85 -11.94
C ALA A 114 17.75 -9.24 -11.04
N GLU A 115 17.83 -8.70 -9.83
CA GLU A 115 18.83 -9.06 -8.81
C GLU A 115 18.74 -10.54 -8.43
N LYS A 116 17.52 -11.06 -8.23
CA LYS A 116 17.27 -12.46 -7.91
C LYS A 116 17.80 -13.42 -8.98
N PHE A 117 17.71 -13.04 -10.27
CA PHE A 117 18.18 -13.85 -11.40
C PHE A 117 19.59 -13.49 -11.88
N GLY A 118 20.34 -12.69 -11.13
CA GLY A 118 21.75 -12.39 -11.42
C GLY A 118 21.98 -11.52 -12.66
N TYR A 119 21.01 -10.68 -13.05
CA TYR A 119 21.20 -9.73 -14.14
C TYR A 119 22.29 -8.72 -13.76
N ARG A 120 23.23 -8.48 -14.65
CA ARG A 120 24.26 -7.44 -14.47
C ARG A 120 23.82 -6.07 -14.96
N LYS A 121 22.93 -6.03 -15.95
CA LYS A 121 22.41 -4.81 -16.57
C LYS A 121 20.90 -4.93 -16.77
N VAL A 122 20.23 -3.79 -16.73
CA VAL A 122 18.79 -3.70 -16.97
C VAL A 122 18.46 -2.54 -17.90
N PRO A 123 17.40 -2.66 -18.72
CA PRO A 123 16.95 -1.57 -19.57
C PRO A 123 16.32 -0.46 -18.74
N VAL A 124 16.74 0.79 -19.01
CA VAL A 124 16.24 1.97 -18.30
C VAL A 124 15.92 3.10 -19.27
N ILE A 125 15.00 3.98 -18.87
CA ILE A 125 14.75 5.28 -19.46
C ILE A 125 15.24 6.34 -18.47
N ILE A 126 16.19 7.17 -18.90
CA ILE A 126 16.68 8.29 -18.10
C ILE A 126 15.76 9.48 -18.29
N ARG A 127 15.27 10.04 -17.18
CA ARG A 127 14.52 11.31 -17.14
C ARG A 127 15.20 12.26 -16.17
N VAL A 128 15.54 13.45 -16.66
CA VAL A 128 16.03 14.53 -15.81
C VAL A 128 14.83 15.22 -15.19
N MET A 129 14.79 15.27 -13.87
CA MET A 129 13.69 15.88 -13.10
C MET A 129 14.19 16.36 -11.75
N SER A 130 13.51 17.34 -11.18
CA SER A 130 13.76 17.83 -9.83
C SER A 130 13.36 16.80 -8.76
N ASP A 131 13.76 17.03 -7.49
CA ASP A 131 13.42 16.15 -6.37
C ASP A 131 11.89 16.06 -6.17
N ASP A 132 11.19 17.19 -6.26
CA ASP A 132 9.75 17.21 -6.08
C ASP A 132 9.00 16.51 -7.22
N GLU A 133 9.44 16.71 -8.47
CA GLU A 133 8.88 15.96 -9.62
C GLU A 133 9.16 14.46 -9.52
N ALA A 134 10.32 14.08 -9.01
CA ALA A 134 10.68 12.68 -8.80
C ALA A 134 9.77 12.03 -7.75
N VAL A 135 9.50 12.72 -6.63
CA VAL A 135 8.55 12.28 -5.61
C VAL A 135 7.14 12.10 -6.21
N ILE A 136 6.65 13.09 -6.94
CA ILE A 136 5.31 13.03 -7.55
C ILE A 136 5.22 11.85 -8.51
N ASN A 137 6.16 11.73 -9.46
CA ASN A 137 6.17 10.62 -10.42
C ASN A 137 6.28 9.24 -9.75
N MET A 138 7.12 9.12 -8.70
CA MET A 138 7.28 7.88 -7.95
C MET A 138 5.96 7.49 -7.26
N VAL A 139 5.28 8.43 -6.60
CA VAL A 139 4.00 8.19 -5.93
C VAL A 139 2.93 7.80 -6.95
N ASP A 140 2.79 8.54 -8.05
CA ASP A 140 1.76 8.31 -9.07
C ASP A 140 1.91 6.93 -9.72
N SER A 141 3.14 6.51 -10.01
CA SER A 141 3.41 5.18 -10.58
C SER A 141 3.11 4.01 -9.64
N ASN A 142 2.99 4.25 -8.34
CA ASN A 142 2.76 3.20 -7.34
C ASN A 142 1.33 3.20 -6.78
N LEU A 143 0.67 4.36 -6.68
CA LEU A 143 -0.72 4.44 -6.17
C LEU A 143 -1.76 3.81 -7.12
N GLN A 144 -1.38 3.48 -8.35
CA GLN A 144 -2.22 2.74 -9.30
C GLN A 144 -2.22 1.22 -9.07
N ARG A 145 -1.47 0.71 -8.08
CA ARG A 145 -1.44 -0.73 -7.75
C ARG A 145 -2.74 -1.15 -7.07
N GLU A 146 -3.20 -2.36 -7.36
CA GLU A 146 -4.42 -2.93 -6.77
C GLU A 146 -4.31 -3.16 -5.25
N GLN A 147 -3.11 -3.51 -4.77
CA GLN A 147 -2.88 -3.81 -3.35
C GLN A 147 -1.83 -2.86 -2.76
N ILE A 148 -2.32 -1.88 -2.00
CA ILE A 148 -1.51 -0.92 -1.25
C ILE A 148 -2.00 -0.93 0.19
N THR A 149 -1.08 -1.01 1.16
CA THR A 149 -1.47 -0.96 2.57
C THR A 149 -1.84 0.46 3.00
N PHE A 150 -2.53 0.58 4.14
CA PHE A 150 -2.94 1.88 4.68
C PHE A 150 -1.73 2.76 4.99
N SER A 151 -0.67 2.19 5.55
CA SER A 151 0.57 2.91 5.85
C SER A 151 1.27 3.38 4.59
N GLU A 152 1.43 2.53 3.58
CA GLU A 152 2.03 2.88 2.29
C GLU A 152 1.27 4.04 1.63
N LYS A 153 -0.07 3.98 1.60
CA LYS A 153 -0.92 5.04 1.05
C LYS A 153 -0.80 6.34 1.85
N ALA A 154 -0.73 6.26 3.18
CA ALA A 154 -0.56 7.42 4.05
C ALA A 154 0.75 8.16 3.80
N PHE A 155 1.88 7.44 3.78
CA PHE A 155 3.18 8.03 3.51
C PHE A 155 3.32 8.54 2.07
N ALA A 156 2.75 7.83 1.09
CA ALA A 156 2.72 8.27 -0.30
C ALA A 156 1.96 9.61 -0.45
N TYR A 157 0.78 9.74 0.16
CA TYR A 157 0.03 11.00 0.17
C TYR A 157 0.79 12.11 0.88
N LYS A 158 1.48 11.81 2.00
CA LYS A 158 2.31 12.80 2.70
C LYS A 158 3.43 13.31 1.81
N MET A 159 4.20 12.43 1.20
CA MET A 159 5.29 12.79 0.30
C MET A 159 4.81 13.63 -0.88
N LYS A 160 3.73 13.21 -1.56
CA LYS A 160 3.14 13.96 -2.68
C LYS A 160 2.62 15.32 -2.24
N ASN A 161 1.89 15.39 -1.12
CA ASN A 161 1.36 16.66 -0.58
C ASN A 161 2.48 17.66 -0.24
N GLU A 162 3.58 17.19 0.34
CA GLU A 162 4.74 18.02 0.66
C GLU A 162 5.47 18.50 -0.61
N ALA A 163 5.69 17.60 -1.58
CA ALA A 163 6.30 17.96 -2.87
C ALA A 163 5.47 18.99 -3.62
N MET A 164 4.15 18.79 -3.71
CA MET A 164 3.24 19.73 -4.38
C MET A 164 3.20 21.09 -3.69
N LYS A 165 3.26 21.15 -2.36
CA LYS A 165 3.32 22.44 -1.61
C LYS A 165 4.62 23.19 -1.92
N ARG A 166 5.77 22.51 -1.99
CA ARG A 166 7.05 23.15 -2.35
C ARG A 166 7.05 23.67 -3.78
N THR A 167 6.50 22.89 -4.71
CA THR A 167 6.39 23.26 -6.13
C THR A 167 5.42 24.42 -6.33
N GLY A 168 4.29 24.44 -5.60
CA GLY A 168 3.27 25.49 -5.69
C GLY A 168 3.76 26.87 -5.23
N GLY A 169 4.65 26.93 -4.24
CA GLY A 169 5.27 28.19 -3.76
C GLY A 169 6.36 28.77 -4.68
N ARG A 170 6.91 27.98 -5.63
CA ARG A 170 8.05 28.33 -6.48
C ARG A 170 7.66 28.76 -7.88
N ARG A 171 6.36 28.89 -8.19
CA ARG A 171 5.88 29.18 -9.56
C ARG A 171 6.10 30.63 -9.98
N LYS A 172 7.31 30.90 -10.51
CA LYS A 172 7.54 31.80 -11.65
C LYS A 172 8.12 30.94 -12.76
N SER A 173 7.31 30.73 -13.81
CA SER A 173 7.67 30.09 -15.09
C SER A 173 8.21 28.65 -15.06
N SER A 174 7.35 27.67 -15.29
CA SER A 174 7.54 26.63 -16.30
C SER A 174 6.34 25.69 -16.35
N GLN A 175 6.01 25.25 -17.53
CA GLN A 175 4.96 24.31 -17.93
C GLN A 175 4.80 23.12 -16.98
N SER A 176 3.85 23.18 -16.09
CA SER A 176 3.22 21.99 -15.51
C SER A 176 1.72 22.09 -15.75
N ASP A 177 1.20 21.11 -16.47
CA ASP A 177 -0.20 21.03 -16.97
C ASP A 177 -1.28 20.87 -15.90
N TYR A 178 -0.99 21.19 -14.63
CA TYR A 178 -1.98 21.10 -13.57
C TYR A 178 -2.65 22.46 -13.32
N PRO A 179 -3.98 22.59 -13.52
CA PRO A 179 -4.73 23.81 -13.23
C PRO A 179 -4.91 23.94 -11.71
N LEU A 180 -3.90 24.49 -11.02
CA LEU A 180 -3.90 24.65 -9.56
C LEU A 180 -4.51 25.96 -9.06
N LYS A 181 -5.23 26.71 -9.90
CA LYS A 181 -5.86 27.95 -9.45
C LYS A 181 -7.00 27.65 -8.46
N GLY A 182 -6.74 27.88 -7.17
CA GLY A 182 -7.72 27.92 -6.09
C GLY A 182 -7.98 26.63 -5.33
N LYS A 183 -7.48 25.43 -5.78
CA LYS A 183 -7.66 24.17 -5.07
C LYS A 183 -6.52 23.89 -4.08
N LYS A 184 -6.87 23.28 -2.95
CA LYS A 184 -5.85 22.77 -1.98
C LYS A 184 -5.19 21.51 -2.53
N THR A 185 -3.93 21.27 -2.19
CA THR A 185 -3.18 20.06 -2.63
C THR A 185 -3.88 18.77 -2.27
N VAL A 186 -4.54 18.70 -1.12
CA VAL A 186 -5.32 17.52 -0.68
C VAL A 186 -6.56 17.26 -1.55
N GLU A 187 -7.16 18.29 -2.14
CA GLU A 187 -8.28 18.18 -3.07
C GLU A 187 -7.80 17.59 -4.40
N ILE A 188 -6.66 18.07 -4.89
CA ILE A 188 -6.06 17.60 -6.14
C ILE A 188 -5.65 16.11 -6.00
N ILE A 189 -4.96 15.76 -4.92
CA ILE A 189 -4.60 14.38 -4.63
C ILE A 189 -5.85 13.49 -4.55
N GLY A 190 -6.90 13.97 -3.89
CA GLY A 190 -8.16 13.23 -3.77
C GLY A 190 -8.80 12.97 -5.13
N GLU A 191 -8.95 13.99 -5.97
CA GLU A 191 -9.52 13.88 -7.32
C GLU A 191 -8.73 12.91 -8.20
N GLU A 192 -7.40 12.92 -8.11
CA GLU A 192 -6.53 12.08 -8.93
C GLU A 192 -6.63 10.58 -8.58
N PHE A 193 -6.83 10.25 -7.30
CA PHE A 193 -6.87 8.87 -6.83
C PHE A 193 -8.25 8.40 -6.36
N GLY A 194 -9.29 9.17 -6.63
CA GLY A 194 -10.67 8.80 -6.30
C GLY A 194 -11.03 8.89 -4.82
N ASP A 195 -10.23 9.59 -4.01
CA ASP A 195 -10.50 9.85 -2.59
C ASP A 195 -11.07 11.25 -2.37
N SER A 196 -11.90 11.44 -1.35
CA SER A 196 -12.28 12.79 -0.93
C SER A 196 -11.12 13.52 -0.25
N ALA A 197 -11.08 14.85 -0.30
CA ALA A 197 -10.08 15.64 0.41
C ALA A 197 -10.02 15.32 1.92
N LYS A 198 -11.18 15.04 2.52
CA LYS A 198 -11.29 14.58 3.92
C LYS A 198 -10.62 13.23 4.14
N GLN A 199 -10.78 12.31 3.19
CA GLN A 199 -10.13 10.99 3.27
C GLN A 199 -8.61 11.12 3.13
N VAL A 200 -8.12 11.96 2.21
CA VAL A 200 -6.69 12.27 2.09
C VAL A 200 -6.14 12.83 3.41
N GLN A 201 -6.84 13.79 4.05
CA GLN A 201 -6.43 14.31 5.36
C GLN A 201 -6.35 13.25 6.44
N ARG A 202 -7.27 12.27 6.44
CA ARG A 202 -7.24 11.14 7.37
C ARG A 202 -6.04 10.22 7.14
N TYR A 203 -5.71 9.93 5.88
CA TYR A 203 -4.48 9.21 5.54
C TYR A 203 -3.22 9.98 6.01
N LEU A 204 -3.15 11.28 5.75
CA LEU A 204 -2.04 12.11 6.23
C LEU A 204 -1.89 12.02 7.75
N LYS A 205 -3.00 11.98 8.48
CA LYS A 205 -2.97 11.89 9.94
C LYS A 205 -2.45 10.55 10.45
N LEU A 206 -2.65 9.44 9.71
CA LEU A 206 -2.09 8.13 10.07
C LEU A 206 -0.55 8.13 10.15
N THR A 207 0.13 9.04 9.46
CA THR A 207 1.60 9.13 9.53
C THR A 207 2.15 9.59 10.87
N ASP A 208 1.27 9.99 11.81
CA ASP A 208 1.63 10.35 13.18
C ASP A 208 1.52 9.15 14.14
N LEU A 209 1.11 7.97 13.65
CA LEU A 209 1.14 6.73 14.43
C LEU A 209 2.58 6.18 14.51
N ILE A 210 2.87 5.55 15.65
CA ILE A 210 4.12 4.79 15.80
C ILE A 210 4.12 3.55 14.89
N PRO A 211 5.31 3.04 14.51
CA PRO A 211 5.43 1.93 13.55
C PRO A 211 4.63 0.68 13.93
N GLU A 212 4.56 0.36 15.22
CA GLU A 212 3.86 -0.82 15.73
C GLU A 212 2.34 -0.72 15.51
N LEU A 213 1.75 0.47 15.67
CA LEU A 213 0.32 0.69 15.39
C LEU A 213 0.03 0.71 13.89
N LEU A 214 0.96 1.21 13.08
CA LEU A 214 0.85 1.13 11.62
C LEU A 214 0.90 -0.32 11.14
N GLU A 215 1.75 -1.15 11.73
CA GLU A 215 1.82 -2.58 11.42
C GLU A 215 0.51 -3.30 11.78
N LYS A 216 -0.05 -3.05 12.98
CA LYS A 216 -1.35 -3.59 13.38
C LYS A 216 -2.47 -3.14 12.44
N LEU A 217 -2.43 -1.91 11.93
CA LEU A 217 -3.38 -1.41 10.94
C LEU A 217 -3.23 -2.14 9.60
N ASP A 218 -2.01 -2.32 9.12
CA ASP A 218 -1.73 -2.98 7.84
C ASP A 218 -2.07 -4.48 7.88
N ASN A 219 -1.93 -5.13 9.03
CA ASN A 219 -2.29 -6.52 9.27
C ASN A 219 -3.81 -6.72 9.50
N GLY A 220 -4.59 -5.63 9.57
CA GLY A 220 -6.04 -5.70 9.84
C GLY A 220 -6.42 -5.93 11.30
N GLU A 221 -5.45 -5.94 12.22
CA GLU A 221 -5.68 -6.05 13.66
C GLU A 221 -6.32 -4.77 14.23
N LEU A 222 -6.04 -3.63 13.63
CA LEU A 222 -6.61 -2.34 13.97
C LEU A 222 -7.40 -1.78 12.78
N SER A 223 -8.64 -1.33 12.99
CA SER A 223 -9.44 -0.73 11.93
C SER A 223 -9.02 0.72 11.63
N PHE A 224 -9.20 1.15 10.36
CA PHE A 224 -8.80 2.48 9.87
C PHE A 224 -9.36 3.64 10.71
N ASN A 225 -10.67 3.61 11.04
CA ASN A 225 -11.32 4.72 11.73
C ASN A 225 -10.80 4.93 13.17
N PRO A 226 -10.69 3.91 14.02
CA PRO A 226 -10.01 4.02 15.31
C PRO A 226 -8.55 4.46 15.19
N ALA A 227 -7.80 3.93 14.21
CA ALA A 227 -6.41 4.30 13.98
C ALA A 227 -6.23 5.81 13.74
N VAL A 228 -7.12 6.41 12.94
CA VAL A 228 -7.12 7.88 12.71
C VAL A 228 -7.38 8.65 14.02
N GLU A 229 -8.25 8.17 14.91
CA GLU A 229 -8.48 8.84 16.19
C GLU A 229 -7.29 8.67 17.15
N LEU A 230 -6.65 7.50 17.15
CA LEU A 230 -5.46 7.20 17.96
C LEU A 230 -4.23 7.97 17.51
N SER A 231 -4.14 8.37 16.24
CA SER A 231 -3.04 9.19 15.74
C SER A 231 -2.98 10.61 16.34
N TYR A 232 -3.98 11.00 17.11
CA TYR A 232 -3.97 12.26 17.88
C TYR A 232 -3.36 12.12 19.28
N LEU A 233 -3.06 10.91 19.73
CA LEU A 233 -2.37 10.63 20.98
C LEU A 233 -0.89 10.98 20.86
N THR A 234 -0.24 11.30 22.00
CA THR A 234 1.22 11.47 22.04
C THR A 234 1.91 10.13 21.81
N ILE A 235 3.22 10.16 21.49
CA ILE A 235 4.00 8.93 21.25
C ILE A 235 3.97 8.02 22.49
N GLU A 236 4.08 8.61 23.68
CA GLU A 236 4.04 7.90 24.96
C GLU A 236 2.68 7.24 25.17
N GLU A 237 1.59 7.99 24.96
CA GLU A 237 0.22 7.46 25.07
C GLU A 237 -0.05 6.36 24.03
N GLN A 238 0.52 6.44 22.84
CA GLN A 238 0.39 5.38 21.83
C GLN A 238 1.09 4.08 22.26
N LYS A 239 2.23 4.16 22.94
CA LYS A 239 2.92 3.00 23.52
C LYS A 239 2.09 2.39 24.66
N GLU A 240 1.61 3.23 25.60
CA GLU A 240 0.71 2.77 26.67
C GLU A 240 -0.57 2.14 26.13
N PHE A 241 -1.05 2.61 24.98
CA PHE A 241 -2.21 2.05 24.31
C PHE A 241 -1.93 0.64 23.77
N ILE A 242 -0.74 0.34 23.25
CA ILE A 242 -0.35 -1.02 22.85
C ILE A 242 -0.40 -1.95 24.05
N ASP A 243 0.19 -1.54 25.19
CA ASP A 243 0.14 -2.30 26.44
C ASP A 243 -1.30 -2.55 26.90
N ALA A 244 -2.18 -1.56 26.74
CA ALA A 244 -3.60 -1.71 27.07
C ALA A 244 -4.33 -2.67 26.13
N MET A 245 -4.01 -2.68 24.82
CA MET A 245 -4.53 -3.66 23.85
C MET A 245 -4.10 -5.08 24.21
N GLU A 246 -2.83 -5.27 24.54
CA GLU A 246 -2.27 -6.57 24.92
C GLU A 246 -2.87 -7.08 26.22
N TYR A 247 -3.03 -6.21 27.22
CA TYR A 247 -3.64 -6.55 28.50
C TYR A 247 -5.11 -6.97 28.35
N THR A 248 -5.89 -6.23 27.56
CA THR A 248 -7.33 -6.46 27.40
C THR A 248 -7.68 -7.45 26.30
N GLN A 249 -6.71 -7.83 25.46
CA GLN A 249 -6.91 -8.64 24.25
C GLN A 249 -8.07 -8.12 23.37
N ALA A 250 -8.26 -6.80 23.35
CA ALA A 250 -9.38 -6.16 22.69
C ALA A 250 -8.92 -5.13 21.66
N VAL A 251 -9.71 -4.95 20.60
CA VAL A 251 -9.52 -3.92 19.58
C VAL A 251 -10.46 -2.76 19.87
N PRO A 252 -10.00 -1.49 19.84
CA PRO A 252 -10.84 -0.36 20.17
C PRO A 252 -11.97 -0.16 19.15
N SER A 253 -13.14 0.20 19.63
CA SER A 253 -14.19 0.77 18.82
C SER A 253 -13.86 2.24 18.49
N ILE A 254 -14.53 2.81 17.49
CA ILE A 254 -14.36 4.23 17.14
C ILE A 254 -14.72 5.16 18.33
N SER A 255 -15.76 4.82 19.10
CA SER A 255 -16.19 5.60 20.26
C SER A 255 -15.18 5.54 21.41
N GLN A 256 -14.54 4.38 21.63
CA GLN A 256 -13.46 4.24 22.61
C GLN A 256 -12.24 5.06 22.22
N ALA A 257 -11.81 4.99 20.95
CA ALA A 257 -10.70 5.79 20.42
C ALA A 257 -10.99 7.31 20.51
N GLN A 258 -12.20 7.74 20.22
CA GLN A 258 -12.61 9.15 20.36
C GLN A 258 -12.58 9.62 21.82
N ARG A 259 -12.98 8.79 22.75
CA ARG A 259 -12.89 9.10 24.19
C ARG A 259 -11.45 9.22 24.65
N MET A 260 -10.58 8.31 24.24
CA MET A 260 -9.14 8.38 24.51
C MET A 260 -8.53 9.68 23.96
N LYS A 261 -8.82 10.03 22.70
CA LYS A 261 -8.42 11.29 22.09
C LYS A 261 -8.91 12.51 22.88
N LYS A 262 -10.14 12.51 23.38
CA LYS A 262 -10.67 13.59 24.21
C LYS A 262 -9.89 13.70 25.52
N LEU A 263 -9.67 12.59 26.21
CA LEU A 263 -8.91 12.56 27.47
C LEU A 263 -7.45 12.98 27.28
N SER A 264 -6.81 12.58 26.16
CA SER A 264 -5.46 13.01 25.79
C SER A 264 -5.39 14.54 25.64
N ARG A 265 -6.34 15.15 24.92
CA ARG A 265 -6.43 16.62 24.78
C ARG A 265 -6.60 17.32 26.14
N GLU A 266 -7.31 16.73 27.06
CA GLU A 266 -7.50 17.21 28.43
C GLU A 266 -6.31 16.88 29.36
N LYS A 267 -5.27 16.20 28.85
CA LYS A 267 -4.11 15.69 29.62
C LYS A 267 -4.52 14.80 30.81
N LYS A 268 -5.61 14.06 30.65
CA LYS A 268 -6.19 13.15 31.66
C LYS A 268 -6.11 11.67 31.26
N LEU A 269 -5.54 11.37 30.10
CA LEU A 269 -5.39 9.99 29.64
C LEU A 269 -4.22 9.34 30.37
N THR A 270 -4.47 8.15 30.92
CA THR A 270 -3.49 7.32 31.61
C THR A 270 -3.66 5.86 31.13
N GLY A 271 -2.62 5.04 31.24
CA GLY A 271 -2.70 3.61 30.87
C GLY A 271 -3.81 2.87 31.62
N THR A 272 -4.07 3.22 32.89
CA THR A 272 -5.20 2.66 33.66
C THR A 272 -6.56 2.99 33.02
N LYS A 273 -6.76 4.25 32.63
CA LYS A 273 -8.00 4.68 31.94
C LYS A 273 -8.13 4.05 30.56
N MET A 274 -7.03 3.83 29.83
CA MET A 274 -7.06 3.11 28.56
C MET A 274 -7.55 1.69 28.76
N ARG A 275 -7.04 0.96 29.77
CA ARG A 275 -7.49 -0.39 30.11
C ARG A 275 -8.97 -0.44 30.53
N GLU A 276 -9.43 0.52 31.33
CA GLU A 276 -10.84 0.66 31.70
C GLU A 276 -11.72 0.83 30.46
N ILE A 277 -11.37 1.79 29.57
CA ILE A 277 -12.12 2.06 28.34
C ILE A 277 -12.10 0.85 27.39
N MET A 278 -10.96 0.16 27.28
CA MET A 278 -10.83 -1.02 26.43
C MET A 278 -11.56 -2.23 26.99
N GLY A 279 -11.62 -2.37 28.31
CA GLY A 279 -12.32 -3.45 29.00
C GLY A 279 -13.85 -3.30 29.04
N GLU A 280 -14.39 -2.15 28.61
CA GLU A 280 -15.85 -1.94 28.55
C GLU A 280 -16.50 -2.93 27.58
N ILE A 281 -17.54 -3.62 28.04
CA ILE A 281 -18.35 -4.48 27.16
C ILE A 281 -19.07 -3.59 26.14
N LYS A 282 -18.77 -3.78 24.87
CA LYS A 282 -19.41 -3.03 23.78
C LYS A 282 -20.92 -3.27 23.82
N LYS A 283 -21.73 -2.20 23.90
CA LYS A 283 -23.20 -2.30 23.80
C LYS A 283 -23.53 -3.03 22.49
N GLY A 284 -24.19 -4.18 22.59
CA GLY A 284 -24.54 -5.04 21.45
C GLY A 284 -23.46 -6.05 21.05
N ALA A 285 -22.33 -6.13 21.73
CA ALA A 285 -21.44 -7.26 21.57
C ALA A 285 -22.16 -8.50 22.17
N ILE A 286 -22.72 -9.31 21.28
CA ILE A 286 -23.00 -10.69 21.59
C ILE A 286 -21.64 -11.30 21.89
N THR A 287 -21.36 -11.61 23.14
CA THR A 287 -20.16 -12.37 23.54
C THR A 287 -20.29 -13.75 22.90
N ARG A 288 -19.76 -13.91 21.70
CA ARG A 288 -19.61 -15.21 21.06
C ARG A 288 -18.38 -15.86 21.65
N VAL A 289 -18.57 -16.83 22.50
CA VAL A 289 -17.49 -17.76 22.84
C VAL A 289 -17.35 -18.70 21.64
N MET A 290 -16.23 -18.62 20.94
CA MET A 290 -15.92 -19.52 19.82
C MET A 290 -14.84 -20.49 20.28
N PHE A 291 -15.13 -21.77 20.13
CA PHE A 291 -14.16 -22.83 20.30
C PHE A 291 -13.69 -23.30 18.93
N ASN A 292 -12.41 -23.53 18.76
CA ASN A 292 -11.91 -24.19 17.56
C ASN A 292 -12.13 -25.71 17.64
N ASN A 293 -12.14 -26.40 16.49
CA ASN A 293 -12.40 -27.82 16.43
C ASN A 293 -11.41 -28.66 17.28
N GLU A 294 -10.12 -28.26 17.34
CA GLU A 294 -9.13 -28.96 18.17
C GLU A 294 -9.43 -28.87 19.67
N GLN A 295 -9.95 -27.73 20.12
CA GLN A 295 -10.37 -27.56 21.52
C GLN A 295 -11.58 -28.41 21.83
N LEU A 296 -12.57 -28.46 20.94
CA LEU A 296 -13.80 -29.25 21.15
C LEU A 296 -13.53 -30.74 21.09
N TYR A 297 -12.74 -31.25 20.17
CA TYR A 297 -12.41 -32.68 20.05
C TYR A 297 -11.52 -33.22 21.17
N ARG A 298 -11.04 -32.40 22.12
CA ARG A 298 -10.42 -32.87 23.35
C ARG A 298 -11.44 -33.40 24.34
N TYR A 299 -12.70 -32.94 24.22
CA TYR A 299 -13.78 -33.24 25.18
C TYR A 299 -14.92 -34.06 24.53
N PHE A 300 -15.09 -33.94 23.20
CA PHE A 300 -16.15 -34.61 22.47
C PHE A 300 -15.59 -35.65 21.49
N PRO A 301 -16.30 -36.81 21.33
CA PRO A 301 -15.95 -37.77 20.29
C PRO A 301 -16.01 -37.15 18.91
N LYS A 302 -15.14 -37.62 17.97
CA LYS A 302 -15.13 -37.16 16.60
C LYS A 302 -16.41 -37.40 15.81
N SER A 303 -17.28 -38.26 16.31
CA SER A 303 -18.61 -38.57 15.75
C SER A 303 -19.68 -37.53 16.07
N TYR A 304 -19.43 -36.63 17.02
CA TYR A 304 -20.38 -35.60 17.42
C TYR A 304 -20.49 -34.50 16.37
N THR A 305 -21.72 -34.17 16.01
CA THR A 305 -22.00 -33.01 15.17
C THR A 305 -21.88 -31.71 15.97
N PRO A 306 -21.64 -30.57 15.33
CA PRO A 306 -21.64 -29.25 16.02
C PRO A 306 -22.94 -28.94 16.78
N ALA A 307 -24.07 -29.47 16.31
CA ALA A 307 -25.36 -29.30 16.99
C ALA A 307 -25.40 -30.08 18.32
N GLU A 308 -25.01 -31.34 18.30
CA GLU A 308 -24.92 -32.20 19.48
C GLU A 308 -23.94 -31.65 20.53
N MET A 309 -22.74 -31.19 20.08
CA MET A 309 -21.78 -30.54 20.98
C MET A 309 -22.37 -29.30 21.64
N LYS A 310 -23.11 -28.48 20.90
CA LYS A 310 -23.78 -27.29 21.42
C LYS A 310 -24.84 -27.62 22.46
N GLU A 311 -25.67 -28.64 22.23
CA GLU A 311 -26.72 -29.09 23.16
C GLU A 311 -26.10 -29.61 24.45
N GLU A 312 -25.05 -30.42 24.37
CA GLU A 312 -24.33 -30.95 25.52
C GLU A 312 -23.71 -29.82 26.37
N ILE A 313 -23.01 -28.86 25.71
CA ILE A 313 -22.45 -27.68 26.38
C ILE A 313 -23.55 -26.88 27.07
N LEU A 314 -24.70 -26.66 26.45
CA LEU A 314 -25.82 -25.94 27.05
C LEU A 314 -26.40 -26.70 28.24
N SER A 315 -26.48 -28.04 28.15
CA SER A 315 -26.93 -28.91 29.26
C SER A 315 -25.98 -28.75 30.44
N MET A 316 -24.67 -28.87 30.25
CA MET A 316 -23.67 -28.68 31.32
C MET A 316 -23.71 -27.28 31.92
N LEU A 317 -23.87 -26.25 31.13
CA LEU A 317 -23.97 -24.87 31.59
C LEU A 317 -25.25 -24.62 32.38
N ASN A 318 -26.36 -25.29 32.04
CA ASN A 318 -27.60 -25.22 32.80
C ASN A 318 -27.46 -25.90 34.17
N GLN A 319 -26.73 -27.00 34.27
CA GLN A 319 -26.43 -27.68 35.55
C GLN A 319 -25.44 -26.83 36.38
N TRP A 320 -24.50 -26.14 35.75
CA TRP A 320 -23.51 -25.28 36.44
C TRP A 320 -24.05 -23.89 36.80
N LYS A 321 -25.27 -23.54 36.42
CA LYS A 321 -25.87 -22.24 36.74
C LYS A 321 -25.70 -21.95 38.23
N PRO A 322 -24.86 -20.97 38.65
CA PRO A 322 -24.74 -20.68 40.06
C PRO A 322 -26.12 -20.33 40.58
N GLN A 323 -26.57 -21.02 41.64
CA GLN A 323 -27.76 -20.65 42.34
C GLN A 323 -27.61 -19.18 42.74
N LYS A 324 -28.32 -18.28 42.06
CA LYS A 324 -28.41 -16.89 42.46
C LYS A 324 -29.03 -16.88 43.83
N THR A 325 -28.21 -16.86 44.87
CA THR A 325 -28.60 -16.47 46.19
C THR A 325 -29.23 -15.11 46.08
N ALA A 326 -30.50 -15.03 46.28
CA ALA A 326 -31.24 -13.79 46.39
C ALA A 326 -30.66 -13.01 47.57
N ALA A 327 -29.77 -12.07 47.24
CA ALA A 327 -29.38 -11.02 48.16
C ALA A 327 -30.39 -9.89 47.97
N LYS A 328 -31.22 -9.73 48.96
CA LYS A 328 -32.10 -8.58 49.19
C LYS A 328 -31.28 -7.29 49.31
#